data_989412ba7bffea442ad145e9fe25df44
#
_entry.id   989412ba7bffea442ad145e9fe25df44
#
_cell.length_a   1.000
_cell.length_b   1.000
_cell.length_c   1.000
_cell.angle_alpha   90.00
_cell.angle_beta   90.00
_cell.angle_gamma   90.00
#
_symmetry.space_group_name_H-M   'P 1'
#
loop_
_entity.id
_entity.type
_entity.pdbx_description
1 polymer ?
#
loop_
_entity_poly.entity_id
_entity_poly.type
_entity_poly.pdbx_seq_one_letter_code
_entity_poly.pdbx_strand_id
1 'polypeptide(L)'
;MKYSKRYIAFTGVLAVALLIKFNNFGEQYQTVNRFRGAQLEEETWNPLIAQSVNEGLLSVVIDNKEYTNEKYQFFMDSNLDIMVPVSILRDALNCSAHIYNEDTLLVEKHNSELSFSLNNDVIDVNGKKEKVVSPLIRKNKEYYVSLNDLSNYLDYSYTWNIQENKAQAADVSESATIIPTKYDLRDRARVSAIRNQGTYGTCWSFAALSAMESVLLPEQDYQFSVDHMTLNNGFHLAQDDGGEYTMGMAYLASWKGPVFEKDDPYGDNKTNPDLTAVKHVQEMQIIDGKDYEKIKEAVFKYGGMQTSIYNSLKSSQSKSPYYDRRTSSYCYIGTEKPNHDVVIIGWDDSYSKDNFSVDLEGDGAFICQNSWGSEFGDGGIFYISYYDTNIGTHNVVYTGIEDSDNYDHIYQSDLCGWVGQLGYNKESIYGANVYTAESNQNLTAASFYATGKDSEYQLYVVKNFEDESSLSNMTPVASGKLSNAGYYTIPFDKQIALDAGERYAVVLFISTPDAVHPLAIEYEADDATADVVLDDGEGYVSANGFEWENVKNVENCNICLKAFSNDR
;
A
#
# COMPACT_ATOMS: atom_id res chain seq x y z
N MET A 1 -29.69 -0.69 -50.63
CA MET A 1 -29.59 0.77 -50.67
C MET A 1 -30.68 1.39 -49.80
N LYS A 2 -30.44 1.60 -48.52
CA LYS A 2 -31.27 2.41 -47.58
C LYS A 2 -30.92 2.06 -46.12
N TYR A 3 -29.64 2.25 -45.73
CA TYR A 3 -29.25 2.25 -44.31
C TYR A 3 -27.97 3.10 -44.13
N SER A 4 -28.04 4.40 -44.40
CA SER A 4 -26.88 5.27 -44.12
C SER A 4 -27.23 6.69 -43.67
N LYS A 5 -28.44 6.93 -43.18
CA LYS A 5 -28.83 8.30 -42.77
C LYS A 5 -29.29 8.43 -41.31
N ARG A 6 -29.16 7.40 -40.47
CA ARG A 6 -29.58 7.50 -39.04
C ARG A 6 -28.44 7.59 -38.02
N TYR A 7 -27.17 7.43 -38.42
CA TYR A 7 -26.03 7.48 -37.47
C TYR A 7 -25.35 8.84 -37.35
N ILE A 8 -25.62 9.80 -38.26
CA ILE A 8 -24.96 11.14 -38.24
C ILE A 8 -25.71 12.16 -37.37
N ALA A 9 -26.98 11.89 -37.01
CA ALA A 9 -27.76 12.83 -36.19
C ALA A 9 -27.56 12.66 -34.68
N PHE A 10 -26.99 11.53 -34.21
CA PHE A 10 -26.82 11.25 -32.78
C PHE A 10 -25.47 11.74 -32.22
N THR A 11 -24.44 11.83 -33.07
CA THR A 11 -23.12 12.34 -32.64
C THR A 11 -23.07 13.87 -32.55
N GLY A 12 -23.89 14.57 -33.32
CA GLY A 12 -23.95 16.03 -33.28
C GLY A 12 -24.64 16.61 -32.04
N VAL A 13 -25.62 15.91 -31.49
CA VAL A 13 -26.38 16.36 -30.30
C VAL A 13 -25.63 16.08 -29.03
N LEU A 14 -24.84 14.99 -28.94
CA LEU A 14 -24.01 14.72 -27.78
C LEU A 14 -22.80 15.67 -27.70
N ALA A 15 -22.18 16.01 -28.85
CA ALA A 15 -21.07 16.96 -28.86
C ALA A 15 -21.51 18.41 -28.50
N VAL A 16 -22.71 18.81 -28.90
CA VAL A 16 -23.27 20.13 -28.54
C VAL A 16 -23.70 20.17 -27.07
N ALA A 17 -24.23 19.07 -26.52
CA ALA A 17 -24.59 18.99 -25.09
C ALA A 17 -23.35 18.95 -24.18
N LEU A 18 -22.23 18.32 -24.62
CA LEU A 18 -20.96 18.36 -23.91
C LEU A 18 -20.32 19.77 -23.98
N LEU A 19 -20.34 20.43 -25.15
CA LEU A 19 -19.82 21.79 -25.30
C LEU A 19 -20.64 22.82 -24.50
N ILE A 20 -21.96 22.65 -24.39
CA ILE A 20 -22.81 23.53 -23.56
C ILE A 20 -22.58 23.26 -22.05
N LYS A 21 -22.33 22.01 -21.64
CA LYS A 21 -21.93 21.74 -20.25
C LYS A 21 -20.54 22.31 -19.93
N PHE A 22 -19.57 22.20 -20.83
CA PHE A 22 -18.25 22.80 -20.62
C PHE A 22 -18.27 24.33 -20.61
N ASN A 23 -19.10 24.99 -21.42
CA ASN A 23 -19.21 26.45 -21.40
C ASN A 23 -19.94 27.01 -20.16
N ASN A 24 -20.86 26.26 -19.56
CA ASN A 24 -21.51 26.68 -18.33
C ASN A 24 -20.64 26.39 -17.07
N PHE A 25 -19.68 25.48 -17.14
CA PHE A 25 -18.71 25.26 -16.07
C PHE A 25 -17.59 26.31 -16.05
N GLY A 26 -17.26 26.90 -17.22
CA GLY A 26 -16.18 27.89 -17.35
C GLY A 26 -16.48 29.28 -16.73
N GLU A 27 -17.71 29.58 -16.38
CA GLU A 27 -18.06 30.86 -15.75
C GLU A 27 -18.03 30.85 -14.22
N GLN A 28 -17.94 29.67 -13.58
CA GLN A 28 -17.91 29.56 -12.11
C GLN A 28 -16.53 29.29 -11.50
N TYR A 29 -15.54 28.95 -12.32
CA TYR A 29 -14.19 28.61 -11.82
C TYR A 29 -13.17 29.62 -12.36
N GLN A 30 -12.53 30.35 -11.48
CA GLN A 30 -11.32 31.11 -11.84
C GLN A 30 -10.18 30.12 -12.01
N THR A 31 -9.73 29.89 -13.25
CA THR A 31 -8.49 29.16 -13.52
C THR A 31 -7.31 29.99 -13.04
N VAL A 32 -6.56 29.50 -12.08
CA VAL A 32 -5.37 30.17 -11.49
C VAL A 32 -4.29 30.45 -12.56
N ASN A 33 -4.34 29.80 -13.71
CA ASN A 33 -3.43 30.01 -14.84
C ASN A 33 -3.45 31.41 -15.49
N ARG A 34 -4.31 32.35 -15.06
CA ARG A 34 -4.33 33.74 -15.58
C ARG A 34 -3.39 34.71 -14.86
N PHE A 35 -2.70 34.30 -13.80
CA PHE A 35 -1.85 35.20 -13.01
C PHE A 35 -0.35 35.16 -13.33
N ARG A 36 0.07 34.47 -14.38
CA ARG A 36 1.42 34.61 -14.90
C ARG A 36 1.54 35.92 -15.70
N GLY A 37 1.98 37.00 -15.03
CA GLY A 37 2.39 38.23 -15.72
C GLY A 37 1.76 39.53 -15.28
N ALA A 38 0.87 39.57 -14.31
CA ALA A 38 0.43 40.82 -13.70
C ALA A 38 1.30 41.14 -12.49
N GLN A 39 2.04 42.25 -12.52
CA GLN A 39 2.55 42.87 -11.30
C GLN A 39 1.32 43.23 -10.45
N LEU A 40 1.15 42.54 -9.33
CA LEU A 40 0.15 42.90 -8.33
C LEU A 40 0.56 44.25 -7.75
N GLU A 41 -0.22 45.29 -8.04
CA GLU A 41 -0.32 46.44 -7.12
C GLU A 41 -0.80 45.88 -5.77
N GLU A 42 -0.19 46.33 -4.68
CA GLU A 42 -0.51 45.96 -3.29
C GLU A 42 -2.01 46.19 -2.99
N GLU A 43 -2.87 45.24 -3.40
CA GLU A 43 -4.23 45.16 -2.84
C GLU A 43 -4.16 44.32 -1.58
N THR A 44 -4.58 44.92 -0.52
CA THR A 44 -4.61 44.50 0.87
C THR A 44 -5.04 43.03 1.01
N TRP A 45 -4.09 42.18 1.37
CA TRP A 45 -4.30 40.80 1.82
C TRP A 45 -5.41 40.75 2.87
N ASN A 46 -6.47 40.00 2.63
CA ASN A 46 -7.56 39.84 3.58
C ASN A 46 -7.28 38.63 4.50
N PRO A 47 -6.82 38.86 5.75
CA PRO A 47 -6.46 37.77 6.67
C PRO A 47 -7.63 36.85 7.04
N LEU A 48 -8.89 37.28 6.81
CA LEU A 48 -10.09 36.48 7.09
C LEU A 48 -10.26 35.31 6.09
N ILE A 49 -9.78 35.44 4.84
CA ILE A 49 -9.86 34.36 3.85
C ILE A 49 -8.84 33.26 4.19
N ALA A 50 -7.61 33.62 4.55
CA ALA A 50 -6.61 32.68 4.98
C ALA A 50 -6.98 31.95 6.28
N GLN A 51 -7.70 32.59 7.17
CA GLN A 51 -8.14 32.04 8.45
C GLN A 51 -9.31 31.06 8.27
N SER A 52 -10.26 31.33 7.36
CA SER A 52 -11.40 30.45 7.09
C SER A 52 -10.97 29.13 6.37
N VAL A 53 -9.93 29.19 5.55
CA VAL A 53 -9.37 28.02 4.84
C VAL A 53 -8.51 27.14 5.78
N ASN A 54 -7.89 27.73 6.81
CA ASN A 54 -7.09 26.98 7.81
C ASN A 54 -7.94 26.27 8.89
N GLU A 55 -9.26 26.41 8.90
CA GLU A 55 -10.14 25.84 9.94
C GLU A 55 -10.76 24.48 9.54
N GLY A 56 -10.10 23.66 8.74
CA GLY A 56 -10.49 22.25 8.54
C GLY A 56 -11.58 22.01 7.48
N LEU A 57 -11.92 23.00 6.67
CA LEU A 57 -12.94 22.91 5.61
C LEU A 57 -12.35 22.71 4.19
N LEU A 58 -11.04 22.51 4.08
CA LEU A 58 -10.39 22.33 2.77
C LEU A 58 -10.64 20.91 2.24
N SER A 59 -11.19 20.82 1.04
CA SER A 59 -11.38 19.57 0.30
C SER A 59 -10.50 19.54 -0.95
N VAL A 60 -9.88 18.37 -1.21
CA VAL A 60 -9.10 18.12 -2.42
C VAL A 60 -9.75 16.96 -3.17
N VAL A 61 -10.08 17.18 -4.44
CA VAL A 61 -10.65 16.16 -5.33
C VAL A 61 -9.65 15.85 -6.44
N ILE A 62 -9.27 14.61 -6.58
CA ILE A 62 -8.36 14.13 -7.64
C ILE A 62 -9.08 13.02 -8.40
N ASP A 63 -9.20 13.15 -9.73
CA ASP A 63 -9.88 12.19 -10.61
C ASP A 63 -11.28 11.80 -10.12
N ASN A 64 -12.05 12.79 -9.66
CA ASN A 64 -13.39 12.67 -9.08
C ASN A 64 -13.47 11.95 -7.72
N LYS A 65 -12.35 11.61 -7.09
CA LYS A 65 -12.30 11.07 -5.72
C LYS A 65 -11.95 12.19 -4.75
N GLU A 66 -12.74 12.32 -3.69
CA GLU A 66 -12.51 13.31 -2.64
C GLU A 66 -11.55 12.76 -1.59
N TYR A 67 -10.56 13.58 -1.22
CA TYR A 67 -9.58 13.32 -0.17
C TYR A 67 -9.79 14.31 0.96
N THR A 68 -9.95 13.80 2.18
CA THR A 68 -10.29 14.63 3.33
C THR A 68 -9.06 15.14 4.06
N ASN A 69 -9.21 16.28 4.72
CA ASN A 69 -8.15 16.90 5.51
C ASN A 69 -7.77 16.08 6.77
N GLU A 70 -8.61 15.19 7.21
CA GLU A 70 -8.36 14.32 8.37
C GLU A 70 -7.18 13.37 8.12
N LYS A 71 -7.12 12.75 6.92
CA LYS A 71 -6.04 11.84 6.55
C LYS A 71 -4.78 12.57 6.06
N TYR A 72 -4.92 13.63 5.25
CA TYR A 72 -3.81 14.20 4.47
C TYR A 72 -3.35 15.59 4.92
N GLN A 73 -4.07 16.25 5.82
CA GLN A 73 -3.73 17.54 6.43
C GLN A 73 -3.37 18.64 5.42
N PHE A 74 -4.18 18.82 4.38
CA PHE A 74 -4.01 19.89 3.41
C PHE A 74 -4.06 21.27 4.04
N PHE A 75 -3.35 22.23 3.47
CA PHE A 75 -3.47 23.64 3.88
C PHE A 75 -3.16 24.57 2.71
N MET A 76 -3.60 25.82 2.84
CA MET A 76 -3.24 26.88 1.92
C MET A 76 -2.02 27.63 2.47
N ASP A 77 -1.02 27.85 1.61
CA ASP A 77 0.16 28.62 1.97
C ASP A 77 -0.05 30.15 1.78
N SER A 78 1.01 30.96 2.03
CA SER A 78 0.98 32.40 1.88
C SER A 78 0.86 32.87 0.42
N ASN A 79 1.11 32.00 -0.55
CA ASN A 79 0.97 32.27 -1.99
C ASN A 79 -0.43 31.90 -2.50
N LEU A 80 -1.34 31.47 -1.60
CA LEU A 80 -2.67 30.97 -1.90
C LEU A 80 -2.68 29.66 -2.70
N ASP A 81 -1.60 28.87 -2.61
CA ASP A 81 -1.49 27.55 -3.18
C ASP A 81 -1.93 26.47 -2.18
N ILE A 82 -2.57 25.43 -2.69
CA ILE A 82 -2.95 24.26 -1.90
C ILE A 82 -1.77 23.34 -1.77
N MET A 83 -1.27 23.22 -0.55
CA MET A 83 -0.16 22.34 -0.19
C MET A 83 -0.69 20.97 0.18
N VAL A 84 -0.19 19.96 -0.51
CA VAL A 84 -0.56 18.56 -0.31
C VAL A 84 0.65 17.76 0.20
N PRO A 85 0.45 16.78 1.10
CA PRO A 85 1.55 15.94 1.58
C PRO A 85 2.06 15.02 0.45
N VAL A 86 3.35 14.65 0.52
CA VAL A 86 3.99 13.82 -0.50
C VAL A 86 3.30 12.46 -0.65
N SER A 87 2.70 11.92 0.41
CA SER A 87 1.94 10.66 0.35
C SER A 87 0.81 10.71 -0.69
N ILE A 88 0.14 11.85 -0.90
CA ILE A 88 -0.96 11.95 -1.88
C ILE A 88 -0.48 11.78 -3.34
N LEU A 89 0.81 12.04 -3.63
CA LEU A 89 1.35 11.87 -4.97
C LEU A 89 1.30 10.40 -5.40
N ARG A 90 1.59 9.50 -4.48
CA ARG A 90 1.50 8.04 -4.69
C ARG A 90 0.05 7.56 -4.68
N ASP A 91 -0.72 8.00 -3.68
CA ASP A 91 -2.08 7.50 -3.41
C ASP A 91 -3.13 7.98 -4.42
N ALA A 92 -2.94 9.19 -4.99
CA ALA A 92 -3.93 9.85 -5.82
C ALA A 92 -3.44 10.28 -7.20
N LEU A 93 -2.20 10.76 -7.31
CA LEU A 93 -1.66 11.28 -8.58
C LEU A 93 -0.91 10.21 -9.39
N ASN A 94 -0.88 8.97 -8.93
CA ASN A 94 -0.20 7.86 -9.61
C ASN A 94 1.27 8.16 -9.93
N CYS A 95 1.99 8.82 -9.01
CA CYS A 95 3.40 9.16 -9.17
C CYS A 95 4.28 8.26 -8.31
N SER A 96 5.52 8.01 -8.75
CA SER A 96 6.59 7.66 -7.83
C SER A 96 7.05 8.95 -7.13
N ALA A 97 7.14 8.96 -5.79
CA ALA A 97 7.49 10.15 -5.03
C ALA A 97 8.30 9.78 -3.79
N HIS A 98 9.54 10.25 -3.71
CA HIS A 98 10.49 9.88 -2.66
C HIS A 98 11.38 11.05 -2.25
N ILE A 99 11.71 11.10 -0.95
CA ILE A 99 12.63 12.10 -0.40
C ILE A 99 14.05 11.53 -0.37
N TYR A 100 15.01 12.30 -0.83
CA TYR A 100 16.44 11.98 -0.80
C TYR A 100 17.17 12.96 0.12
N ASN A 101 18.06 12.46 0.98
CA ASN A 101 18.91 13.26 1.88
C ASN A 101 18.14 14.29 2.74
N GLU A 102 16.88 13.99 3.09
CA GLU A 102 16.00 14.87 3.87
C GLU A 102 15.69 16.25 3.24
N ASP A 103 16.11 16.53 2.03
CA ASP A 103 15.99 17.86 1.42
C ASP A 103 15.52 17.88 -0.04
N THR A 104 15.47 16.74 -0.70
CA THR A 104 15.15 16.66 -2.12
C THR A 104 14.02 15.67 -2.36
N LEU A 105 12.88 16.15 -2.90
CA LEU A 105 11.79 15.32 -3.39
C LEU A 105 11.99 15.04 -4.88
N LEU A 106 12.05 13.76 -5.24
CA LEU A 106 11.96 13.30 -6.63
C LEU A 106 10.55 12.79 -6.89
N VAL A 107 9.91 13.30 -7.94
CA VAL A 107 8.59 12.86 -8.42
C VAL A 107 8.72 12.38 -9.86
N GLU A 108 8.23 11.19 -10.13
CA GLU A 108 8.26 10.60 -11.47
C GLU A 108 6.84 10.18 -11.91
N LYS A 109 6.48 10.53 -13.12
CA LYS A 109 5.25 10.06 -13.79
C LYS A 109 5.48 10.01 -15.29
N HIS A 110 5.29 8.87 -15.96
CA HIS A 110 5.57 8.66 -17.38
C HIS A 110 7.02 9.03 -17.74
N ASN A 111 7.17 10.07 -18.55
CA ASN A 111 8.44 10.64 -18.97
C ASN A 111 8.79 11.94 -18.24
N SER A 112 8.03 12.30 -17.21
CA SER A 112 8.26 13.50 -16.43
C SER A 112 9.01 13.12 -15.14
N GLU A 113 10.17 13.76 -14.95
CA GLU A 113 10.95 13.68 -13.71
C GLU A 113 11.06 15.10 -13.14
N LEU A 114 10.55 15.28 -11.92
CA LEU A 114 10.58 16.54 -11.19
C LEU A 114 11.44 16.40 -9.94
N SER A 115 12.40 17.29 -9.75
CA SER A 115 13.22 17.33 -8.54
C SER A 115 13.04 18.67 -7.82
N PHE A 116 12.50 18.61 -6.61
CA PHE A 116 12.28 19.75 -5.72
C PHE A 116 13.33 19.75 -4.62
N SER A 117 13.98 20.87 -4.37
CA SER A 117 14.82 21.04 -3.17
C SER A 117 14.04 21.79 -2.09
N LEU A 118 14.24 21.39 -0.82
CA LEU A 118 13.54 21.96 0.33
C LEU A 118 13.76 23.49 0.41
N ASN A 119 12.67 24.23 0.56
CA ASN A 119 12.67 25.71 0.64
C ASN A 119 13.28 26.42 -0.58
N ASN A 120 13.29 25.78 -1.76
CA ASN A 120 13.81 26.36 -3.00
C ASN A 120 12.68 26.54 -4.01
N ASP A 121 12.54 27.72 -4.60
CA ASP A 121 11.55 28.04 -5.64
C ASP A 121 11.99 27.66 -7.06
N VAL A 122 13.15 26.99 -7.21
CA VAL A 122 13.64 26.47 -8.48
C VAL A 122 13.67 24.95 -8.43
N ILE A 123 12.93 24.33 -9.32
CA ILE A 123 12.89 22.87 -9.49
C ILE A 123 13.63 22.45 -10.77
N ASP A 124 13.99 21.17 -10.82
CA ASP A 124 14.44 20.55 -12.07
C ASP A 124 13.28 19.78 -12.70
N VAL A 125 13.03 20.02 -13.96
CA VAL A 125 12.02 19.33 -14.77
C VAL A 125 12.73 18.69 -15.97
N ASN A 126 12.95 17.39 -15.94
CA ASN A 126 13.66 16.65 -17.00
C ASN A 126 15.02 17.29 -17.37
N GLY A 127 15.81 17.68 -16.36
CA GLY A 127 17.13 18.33 -16.55
C GLY A 127 17.07 19.82 -16.87
N LYS A 128 15.88 20.46 -16.83
CA LYS A 128 15.72 21.92 -17.02
C LYS A 128 15.29 22.58 -15.73
N LYS A 129 15.85 23.75 -15.44
CA LYS A 129 15.46 24.54 -14.28
C LYS A 129 14.21 25.35 -14.57
N GLU A 130 13.18 25.16 -13.79
CA GLU A 130 11.91 25.86 -13.82
C GLU A 130 11.62 26.50 -12.47
N LYS A 131 10.77 27.52 -12.44
CA LYS A 131 10.42 28.24 -11.22
C LYS A 131 9.00 27.88 -10.78
N VAL A 132 8.87 27.52 -9.50
CA VAL A 132 7.57 27.26 -8.86
C VAL A 132 7.15 28.44 -7.99
N VAL A 133 5.85 28.55 -7.71
CA VAL A 133 5.29 29.61 -6.87
C VAL A 133 5.49 29.24 -5.40
N SER A 134 5.25 27.98 -5.04
CA SER A 134 5.31 27.48 -3.67
C SER A 134 6.35 26.37 -3.54
N PRO A 135 7.47 26.62 -2.86
CA PRO A 135 8.54 25.65 -2.73
C PRO A 135 8.10 24.41 -1.92
N LEU A 136 8.82 23.30 -2.09
CA LEU A 136 8.74 22.15 -1.18
C LEU A 136 9.05 22.62 0.24
N ILE A 137 8.18 22.28 1.19
CA ILE A 137 8.38 22.59 2.61
C ILE A 137 8.23 21.35 3.49
N ARG A 138 8.80 21.41 4.69
CA ARG A 138 8.61 20.39 5.74
C ARG A 138 7.83 20.99 6.91
N LYS A 139 6.75 20.32 7.35
CA LYS A 139 5.90 20.75 8.46
C LYS A 139 5.48 19.50 9.26
N ASN A 140 5.68 19.50 10.57
CA ASN A 140 5.30 18.38 11.45
C ASN A 140 5.84 17.01 11.00
N LYS A 141 7.12 16.95 10.59
CA LYS A 141 7.80 15.76 10.03
C LYS A 141 7.33 15.33 8.62
N GLU A 142 6.29 15.94 8.06
CA GLU A 142 5.75 15.63 6.73
C GLU A 142 6.20 16.66 5.70
N TYR A 143 6.38 16.23 4.45
CA TYR A 143 6.76 17.09 3.33
C TYR A 143 5.53 17.46 2.50
N TYR A 144 5.49 18.73 2.06
CA TYR A 144 4.36 19.29 1.33
C TYR A 144 4.83 19.99 0.07
N VAL A 145 4.06 19.83 -0.99
CA VAL A 145 4.30 20.45 -2.29
C VAL A 145 2.99 21.05 -2.83
N SER A 146 3.09 22.07 -3.67
CA SER A 146 1.92 22.70 -4.29
C SER A 146 1.24 21.78 -5.28
N LEU A 147 -0.06 21.51 -5.10
CA LEU A 147 -0.88 20.76 -6.06
C LEU A 147 -0.97 21.46 -7.41
N ASN A 148 -0.99 22.78 -7.43
CA ASN A 148 -0.99 23.59 -8.65
C ASN A 148 0.32 23.45 -9.42
N ASP A 149 1.48 23.58 -8.73
CA ASP A 149 2.78 23.43 -9.36
C ASP A 149 2.98 22.01 -9.91
N LEU A 150 2.59 20.98 -9.15
CA LEU A 150 2.59 19.58 -9.63
C LEU A 150 1.73 19.42 -10.89
N SER A 151 0.50 19.94 -10.86
CA SER A 151 -0.43 19.81 -11.98
C SER A 151 0.12 20.43 -13.27
N ASN A 152 0.89 21.49 -13.18
CA ASN A 152 1.51 22.14 -14.34
C ASN A 152 2.56 21.27 -15.09
N TYR A 153 3.14 20.28 -14.41
CA TYR A 153 4.24 19.46 -14.95
C TYR A 153 3.92 17.97 -15.10
N LEU A 154 2.78 17.51 -14.52
CA LEU A 154 2.41 16.09 -14.49
C LEU A 154 1.13 15.77 -15.27
N ASP A 155 0.78 16.60 -16.26
CA ASP A 155 -0.41 16.44 -17.11
C ASP A 155 -1.73 16.35 -16.33
N TYR A 156 -1.89 17.19 -15.28
CA TYR A 156 -3.15 17.39 -14.57
C TYR A 156 -3.76 18.76 -14.91
N SER A 157 -5.07 18.80 -15.10
CA SER A 157 -5.82 20.05 -15.00
C SER A 157 -5.97 20.40 -13.53
N TYR A 158 -5.87 21.69 -13.17
CA TYR A 158 -6.04 22.16 -11.81
C TYR A 158 -7.04 23.30 -11.76
N THR A 159 -7.95 23.24 -10.79
CA THR A 159 -8.89 24.32 -10.49
C THR A 159 -9.05 24.50 -8.98
N TRP A 160 -9.20 25.75 -8.56
CA TRP A 160 -9.48 26.11 -7.18
C TRP A 160 -10.79 26.91 -7.07
N ASN A 161 -11.73 26.41 -6.25
CA ASN A 161 -12.97 27.10 -5.92
C ASN A 161 -12.89 27.64 -4.49
N ILE A 162 -12.62 28.94 -4.37
CA ILE A 162 -12.47 29.61 -3.08
C ILE A 162 -13.78 29.67 -2.26
N GLN A 163 -14.94 29.63 -2.93
CA GLN A 163 -16.24 29.70 -2.24
C GLN A 163 -16.59 28.37 -1.58
N GLU A 164 -16.16 27.28 -2.16
CA GLU A 164 -16.40 25.93 -1.65
C GLU A 164 -15.20 25.38 -0.85
N ASN A 165 -14.10 26.13 -0.73
CA ASN A 165 -12.82 25.67 -0.19
C ASN A 165 -12.37 24.34 -0.82
N LYS A 166 -12.48 24.23 -2.15
CA LYS A 166 -12.30 22.99 -2.87
C LYS A 166 -11.28 23.12 -3.99
N ALA A 167 -10.22 22.30 -3.92
CA ALA A 167 -9.28 22.11 -5.01
C ALA A 167 -9.66 20.88 -5.82
N GLN A 168 -9.52 20.94 -7.15
CA GLN A 168 -9.76 19.82 -8.04
C GLN A 168 -8.58 19.65 -8.99
N ALA A 169 -8.09 18.42 -9.12
CA ALA A 169 -7.14 18.02 -10.12
C ALA A 169 -7.69 16.81 -10.90
N ALA A 170 -7.47 16.79 -12.20
CA ALA A 170 -7.88 15.66 -13.04
C ALA A 170 -6.78 15.33 -14.05
N ASP A 171 -6.45 14.06 -14.21
CA ASP A 171 -5.49 13.56 -15.17
C ASP A 171 -5.99 13.88 -16.59
N VAL A 172 -5.16 14.56 -17.37
CA VAL A 172 -5.43 14.92 -18.77
C VAL A 172 -4.40 14.29 -19.71
N SER A 173 -3.57 13.37 -19.19
CA SER A 173 -2.58 12.69 -20.01
C SER A 173 -3.26 11.81 -21.07
N GLU A 174 -2.67 11.78 -22.26
CA GLU A 174 -3.10 10.87 -23.35
C GLU A 174 -2.46 9.47 -23.21
N SER A 175 -1.56 9.28 -22.22
CA SER A 175 -0.82 8.03 -22.03
C SER A 175 -1.61 7.02 -21.21
N ALA A 176 -1.73 5.80 -21.73
CA ALA A 176 -2.39 4.69 -21.04
C ALA A 176 -1.53 4.04 -19.95
N THR A 177 -0.22 4.29 -19.93
CA THR A 177 0.74 3.68 -18.99
C THR A 177 1.54 4.75 -18.27
N ILE A 178 1.70 4.58 -16.98
CA ILE A 178 2.48 5.48 -16.09
C ILE A 178 3.93 5.03 -15.92
N ILE A 179 4.29 3.86 -16.43
CA ILE A 179 5.57 3.18 -16.18
C ILE A 179 6.48 3.17 -17.41
N PRO A 180 7.81 3.29 -17.23
CA PRO A 180 8.78 3.19 -18.33
C PRO A 180 8.96 1.73 -18.80
N THR A 181 9.53 1.53 -19.99
CA THR A 181 9.87 0.19 -20.51
C THR A 181 11.05 -0.46 -19.80
N LYS A 182 11.80 0.30 -19.01
CA LYS A 182 12.89 -0.17 -18.16
C LYS A 182 12.94 0.65 -16.89
N TYR A 183 13.07 -0.03 -15.76
CA TYR A 183 13.20 0.59 -14.44
C TYR A 183 14.06 -0.28 -13.52
N ASP A 184 14.91 0.35 -12.73
CA ASP A 184 15.81 -0.35 -11.80
C ASP A 184 15.97 0.47 -10.52
N LEU A 185 15.54 -0.09 -9.40
CA LEU A 185 15.62 0.56 -8.10
C LEU A 185 17.07 0.77 -7.62
N ARG A 186 18.05 0.08 -8.22
CA ARG A 186 19.49 0.36 -7.96
C ARG A 186 19.87 1.76 -8.39
N ASP A 187 19.32 2.24 -9.50
CA ASP A 187 19.55 3.61 -10.02
C ASP A 187 18.92 4.68 -9.12
N ARG A 188 18.04 4.27 -8.22
CA ARG A 188 17.31 5.12 -7.27
C ARG A 188 17.81 4.98 -5.84
N ALA A 189 18.89 4.20 -5.58
CA ALA A 189 19.39 3.85 -4.24
C ALA A 189 18.28 3.25 -3.32
N ARG A 190 17.38 2.45 -3.92
CA ARG A 190 16.20 1.88 -3.24
C ARG A 190 16.22 0.36 -3.24
N VAL A 191 17.39 -0.25 -3.20
CA VAL A 191 17.59 -1.68 -3.03
C VAL A 191 18.18 -1.93 -1.66
N SER A 192 17.56 -2.78 -0.87
CA SER A 192 18.06 -3.15 0.46
C SER A 192 19.40 -3.88 0.37
N ALA A 193 20.10 -3.97 1.49
CA ALA A 193 21.39 -4.65 1.56
C ALA A 193 21.29 -6.11 1.09
N ILE A 194 22.26 -6.54 0.28
CA ILE A 194 22.36 -7.95 -0.16
C ILE A 194 22.79 -8.82 1.01
N ARG A 195 21.90 -9.71 1.46
CA ARG A 195 22.12 -10.60 2.60
C ARG A 195 22.15 -12.07 2.16
N ASN A 196 22.51 -12.97 3.05
CA ASN A 196 22.64 -14.39 2.77
C ASN A 196 21.91 -15.23 3.83
N GLN A 197 20.84 -15.94 3.41
CA GLN A 197 20.06 -16.84 4.28
C GLN A 197 20.82 -18.10 4.70
N GLY A 198 21.99 -18.40 4.09
CA GLY A 198 22.73 -19.61 4.35
C GLY A 198 21.98 -20.86 3.91
N THR A 199 21.83 -21.83 4.83
CA THR A 199 21.15 -23.10 4.58
C THR A 199 19.71 -23.17 5.09
N TYR A 200 19.24 -22.14 5.81
CA TYR A 200 17.90 -22.12 6.39
C TYR A 200 16.80 -21.82 5.36
N GLY A 201 15.58 -22.25 5.66
CA GLY A 201 14.39 -22.03 4.84
C GLY A 201 13.76 -20.64 5.01
N THR A 202 14.56 -19.59 5.21
CA THR A 202 14.11 -18.25 5.63
C THR A 202 13.97 -17.25 4.48
N CYS A 203 13.96 -17.70 3.22
CA CYS A 203 13.86 -16.82 2.03
C CYS A 203 12.63 -15.90 2.07
N TRP A 204 11.49 -16.39 2.56
CA TRP A 204 10.26 -15.63 2.69
C TRP A 204 10.41 -14.41 3.60
N SER A 205 11.12 -14.56 4.73
CA SER A 205 11.39 -13.47 5.67
C SER A 205 12.41 -12.47 5.10
N PHE A 206 13.49 -12.97 4.45
CA PHE A 206 14.43 -12.10 3.75
C PHE A 206 13.74 -11.27 2.67
N ALA A 207 12.87 -11.90 1.86
CA ALA A 207 12.16 -11.20 0.80
C ALA A 207 11.17 -10.17 1.35
N ALA A 208 10.40 -10.52 2.40
CA ALA A 208 9.45 -9.62 3.06
C ALA A 208 10.17 -8.37 3.62
N LEU A 209 11.22 -8.58 4.42
CA LEU A 209 11.95 -7.47 5.04
C LEU A 209 12.73 -6.65 4.01
N SER A 210 13.35 -7.29 2.99
CA SER A 210 14.04 -6.55 1.94
C SER A 210 13.09 -5.72 1.07
N ALA A 211 11.88 -6.22 0.80
CA ALA A 211 10.86 -5.43 0.11
C ALA A 211 10.40 -4.23 0.96
N MET A 212 10.17 -4.44 2.26
CA MET A 212 9.82 -3.37 3.20
C MET A 212 10.95 -2.33 3.33
N GLU A 213 12.21 -2.77 3.47
CA GLU A 213 13.39 -1.90 3.50
C GLU A 213 13.50 -1.05 2.23
N SER A 214 13.23 -1.64 1.07
CA SER A 214 13.22 -0.94 -0.22
C SER A 214 12.19 0.19 -0.29
N VAL A 215 11.03 0.03 0.35
CA VAL A 215 10.00 1.07 0.43
C VAL A 215 10.47 2.25 1.28
N LEU A 216 11.19 1.99 2.36
CA LEU A 216 11.72 3.00 3.28
C LEU A 216 12.93 3.76 2.71
N LEU A 217 13.68 3.12 1.80
CA LEU A 217 14.84 3.73 1.14
C LEU A 217 14.41 4.81 0.11
N PRO A 218 15.23 5.86 -0.07
CA PRO A 218 16.50 6.14 0.62
C PRO A 218 16.34 6.96 1.90
N GLU A 219 15.11 7.26 2.32
CA GLU A 219 14.85 8.14 3.48
C GLU A 219 15.34 7.51 4.79
N GLN A 220 15.14 6.19 4.91
CA GLN A 220 15.48 5.42 6.10
C GLN A 220 16.21 4.14 5.67
N ASP A 221 17.53 4.12 5.86
CA ASP A 221 18.37 2.96 5.57
C ASP A 221 18.40 2.04 6.79
N TYR A 222 17.37 1.18 6.89
CA TYR A 222 17.19 0.23 7.96
C TYR A 222 17.50 -1.19 7.49
N GLN A 223 17.98 -2.01 8.44
CA GLN A 223 18.07 -3.45 8.29
C GLN A 223 17.28 -4.11 9.42
N PHE A 224 16.32 -4.95 9.07
CA PHE A 224 15.44 -5.62 10.01
C PHE A 224 15.85 -7.08 10.23
N SER A 225 15.61 -7.56 11.45
CA SER A 225 15.99 -8.89 11.90
C SER A 225 15.13 -9.99 11.27
N VAL A 226 15.80 -10.87 10.56
CA VAL A 226 15.22 -12.10 10.02
C VAL A 226 15.02 -13.14 11.11
N ASP A 227 15.95 -13.26 12.08
CA ASP A 227 15.81 -14.19 13.21
C ASP A 227 14.58 -13.84 14.04
N HIS A 228 14.35 -12.56 14.35
CA HIS A 228 13.17 -12.15 15.09
C HIS A 228 11.87 -12.49 14.34
N MET A 229 11.77 -12.21 13.05
CA MET A 229 10.58 -12.54 12.27
C MET A 229 10.34 -14.06 12.19
N THR A 230 11.38 -14.84 11.98
CA THR A 230 11.25 -16.30 11.79
C THR A 230 11.02 -17.07 13.09
N LEU A 231 11.46 -16.53 14.23
CA LEU A 231 11.38 -17.20 15.54
C LEU A 231 10.26 -16.66 16.46
N ASN A 232 9.63 -15.51 16.10
CA ASN A 232 8.56 -14.88 16.90
C ASN A 232 7.26 -14.62 16.13
N ASN A 233 7.04 -15.25 14.98
CA ASN A 233 5.86 -15.01 14.14
C ASN A 233 4.56 -15.63 14.66
N GLY A 234 4.64 -16.58 15.62
CA GLY A 234 3.47 -17.26 16.19
C GLY A 234 3.11 -18.58 15.51
N PHE A 235 3.80 -18.95 14.42
CA PHE A 235 3.62 -20.25 13.76
C PHE A 235 4.55 -21.30 14.37
N HIS A 236 4.09 -22.54 14.37
CA HIS A 236 4.84 -23.72 14.87
C HIS A 236 5.78 -24.26 13.80
N LEU A 237 6.75 -23.44 13.36
CA LEU A 237 7.74 -23.80 12.33
C LEU A 237 9.15 -23.43 12.77
N ALA A 238 10.11 -24.33 12.55
CA ALA A 238 11.52 -24.02 12.68
C ALA A 238 12.02 -23.31 11.40
N GLN A 239 13.15 -22.60 11.51
CA GLN A 239 13.76 -21.89 10.38
C GLN A 239 14.07 -22.80 9.17
N ASP A 240 14.32 -24.11 9.40
CA ASP A 240 14.58 -25.09 8.35
C ASP A 240 13.31 -25.56 7.60
N ASP A 241 12.12 -25.40 8.21
CA ASP A 241 10.86 -25.87 7.64
C ASP A 241 10.36 -24.97 6.49
N GLY A 242 10.92 -23.77 6.37
CA GLY A 242 10.47 -22.78 5.41
C GLY A 242 9.35 -21.90 5.96
N GLY A 243 8.58 -21.28 5.07
CA GLY A 243 7.44 -20.43 5.40
C GLY A 243 6.89 -19.77 4.15
N GLU A 244 5.83 -19.00 4.33
CA GLU A 244 5.12 -18.32 3.26
C GLU A 244 5.01 -16.80 3.52
N TYR A 245 4.74 -16.03 2.48
CA TYR A 245 4.59 -14.58 2.57
C TYR A 245 3.51 -14.12 3.57
N THR A 246 2.45 -14.92 3.77
CA THR A 246 1.38 -14.64 4.74
C THR A 246 1.87 -14.63 6.19
N MET A 247 2.90 -15.43 6.51
CA MET A 247 3.53 -15.42 7.83
C MET A 247 4.25 -14.09 8.11
N GLY A 248 4.94 -13.55 7.10
CA GLY A 248 5.54 -12.21 7.16
C GLY A 248 4.50 -11.11 7.35
N MET A 249 3.39 -11.19 6.61
CA MET A 249 2.27 -10.26 6.77
C MET A 249 1.68 -10.32 8.19
N ALA A 250 1.43 -11.51 8.74
CA ALA A 250 0.89 -11.69 10.08
C ALA A 250 1.80 -11.11 11.17
N TYR A 251 3.11 -11.41 11.11
CA TYR A 251 4.11 -10.88 12.02
C TYR A 251 4.15 -9.35 12.03
N LEU A 252 4.11 -8.72 10.86
CA LEU A 252 4.14 -7.26 10.73
C LEU A 252 2.82 -6.62 11.17
N ALA A 253 1.68 -7.21 10.80
CA ALA A 253 0.35 -6.71 11.17
C ALA A 253 0.04 -6.83 12.67
N SER A 254 0.70 -7.76 13.38
CA SER A 254 0.50 -7.98 14.82
C SER A 254 1.39 -7.13 15.72
N TRP A 255 2.22 -6.24 15.16
CA TRP A 255 3.22 -5.43 15.88
C TRP A 255 4.28 -6.21 16.64
N LYS A 256 4.47 -7.50 16.33
CA LYS A 256 5.60 -8.27 16.85
C LYS A 256 6.95 -7.75 16.36
N GLY A 257 6.94 -7.06 15.24
CA GLY A 257 8.08 -6.39 14.63
C GLY A 257 7.64 -5.46 13.49
N PRO A 258 8.60 -4.98 12.69
CA PRO A 258 10.00 -5.40 12.62
C PRO A 258 10.86 -4.83 13.77
N VAL A 259 11.93 -5.53 14.09
CA VAL A 259 13.00 -5.05 14.97
C VAL A 259 14.30 -4.93 14.19
N PHE A 260 15.28 -4.15 14.67
CA PHE A 260 16.52 -3.97 13.93
C PHE A 260 17.41 -5.23 13.97
N GLU A 261 18.07 -5.53 12.85
CA GLU A 261 19.07 -6.59 12.70
C GLU A 261 20.20 -6.51 13.76
N LYS A 262 20.62 -5.30 14.13
CA LYS A 262 21.67 -5.08 15.13
C LYS A 262 21.28 -5.51 16.55
N ASP A 263 19.95 -5.56 16.85
CA ASP A 263 19.42 -5.86 18.17
C ASP A 263 19.06 -7.36 18.31
N ASP A 264 18.85 -8.04 17.18
CA ASP A 264 18.61 -9.48 17.06
C ASP A 264 19.26 -10.01 15.76
N PRO A 265 20.58 -10.26 15.74
CA PRO A 265 21.33 -10.60 14.52
C PRO A 265 21.02 -11.99 13.99
N TYR A 266 20.90 -12.09 12.66
CA TYR A 266 20.62 -13.33 11.95
C TYR A 266 21.72 -14.39 12.09
N GLY A 267 21.32 -15.64 12.32
CA GLY A 267 22.13 -16.86 12.11
C GLY A 267 22.65 -17.53 13.38
N ASP A 268 22.24 -17.07 14.58
CA ASP A 268 22.56 -17.76 15.84
C ASP A 268 21.40 -18.61 16.37
N ASN A 269 20.26 -18.64 15.65
CA ASN A 269 19.03 -19.36 15.96
C ASN A 269 18.50 -19.02 17.37
N LYS A 270 18.63 -17.76 17.78
CA LYS A 270 18.08 -17.21 19.01
C LYS A 270 17.36 -15.92 18.70
N THR A 271 16.44 -15.58 19.57
CA THR A 271 15.69 -14.33 19.47
C THR A 271 15.41 -13.75 20.84
N ASN A 272 15.22 -12.44 20.89
CA ASN A 272 14.72 -11.75 22.07
C ASN A 272 13.26 -11.33 21.84
N PRO A 273 12.28 -12.08 22.36
CA PRO A 273 10.87 -11.78 22.16
C PRO A 273 10.38 -10.49 22.86
N ASP A 274 11.21 -9.91 23.75
CA ASP A 274 10.88 -8.67 24.46
C ASP A 274 11.22 -7.39 23.66
N LEU A 275 11.80 -7.53 22.46
CA LEU A 275 12.04 -6.40 21.57
C LEU A 275 10.71 -5.87 21.01
N THR A 276 10.61 -4.55 20.95
CA THR A 276 9.42 -3.88 20.42
C THR A 276 9.59 -3.49 18.96
N ALA A 277 8.50 -3.49 18.22
CA ALA A 277 8.47 -3.05 16.83
C ALA A 277 8.99 -1.61 16.70
N VAL A 278 9.86 -1.37 15.71
CA VAL A 278 10.41 -0.03 15.40
C VAL A 278 9.64 0.68 14.30
N LYS A 279 8.76 -0.04 13.64
CA LYS A 279 7.76 0.44 12.68
C LYS A 279 6.47 -0.34 12.87
N HIS A 280 5.34 0.29 12.57
CA HIS A 280 4.05 -0.38 12.45
C HIS A 280 3.66 -0.45 10.98
N VAL A 281 3.37 -1.66 10.49
CA VAL A 281 2.90 -1.87 9.11
C VAL A 281 1.38 -1.87 9.11
N GLN A 282 0.82 -0.84 8.48
CA GLN A 282 -0.63 -0.57 8.47
C GLN A 282 -1.30 -0.92 7.16
N GLU A 283 -0.52 -1.12 6.09
CA GLU A 283 -1.06 -1.54 4.81
C GLU A 283 -0.06 -2.41 4.05
N MET A 284 -0.54 -3.56 3.56
CA MET A 284 0.18 -4.48 2.68
C MET A 284 -0.77 -4.93 1.59
N GLN A 285 -0.39 -4.76 0.33
CA GLN A 285 -1.23 -5.14 -0.80
C GLN A 285 -0.71 -6.40 -1.49
N ILE A 286 -1.64 -7.29 -1.86
CA ILE A 286 -1.36 -8.47 -2.68
C ILE A 286 -1.78 -8.14 -4.11
N ILE A 287 -0.81 -8.01 -4.99
CA ILE A 287 -1.05 -7.70 -6.41
C ILE A 287 -1.42 -8.97 -7.16
N ASP A 288 -2.45 -8.88 -8.01
CA ASP A 288 -2.97 -10.00 -8.81
C ASP A 288 -1.85 -10.75 -9.53
N GLY A 289 -1.92 -12.07 -9.49
CA GLY A 289 -0.94 -12.95 -10.10
C GLY A 289 -0.87 -12.77 -11.61
N LYS A 290 0.36 -12.63 -12.14
CA LYS A 290 0.66 -12.46 -13.58
C LYS A 290 0.13 -11.16 -14.21
N ASP A 291 -0.38 -10.23 -13.44
CA ASP A 291 -0.69 -8.87 -13.92
C ASP A 291 0.59 -8.02 -13.91
N TYR A 292 1.42 -8.20 -14.94
CA TYR A 292 2.75 -7.58 -14.99
C TYR A 292 2.70 -6.04 -15.03
N GLU A 293 1.66 -5.47 -15.59
CA GLU A 293 1.50 -4.00 -15.58
C GLU A 293 1.27 -3.49 -14.16
N LYS A 294 0.37 -4.12 -13.39
CA LYS A 294 0.17 -3.77 -11.98
C LYS A 294 1.38 -4.07 -11.11
N ILE A 295 2.11 -5.17 -11.39
CA ILE A 295 3.35 -5.49 -10.69
C ILE A 295 4.39 -4.39 -10.91
N LYS A 296 4.61 -3.98 -12.16
CA LYS A 296 5.52 -2.89 -12.51
C LYS A 296 5.09 -1.56 -11.88
N GLU A 297 3.79 -1.25 -11.96
CA GLU A 297 3.22 -0.05 -11.35
C GLU A 297 3.45 -0.01 -9.83
N ALA A 298 3.24 -1.13 -9.12
CA ALA A 298 3.46 -1.20 -7.69
C ALA A 298 4.95 -1.03 -7.34
N VAL A 299 5.87 -1.68 -8.08
CA VAL A 299 7.31 -1.50 -7.89
C VAL A 299 7.73 -0.05 -8.18
N PHE A 300 7.19 0.56 -9.22
CA PHE A 300 7.47 1.96 -9.56
C PHE A 300 7.05 2.93 -8.46
N LYS A 301 5.83 2.76 -7.94
CA LYS A 301 5.26 3.65 -6.93
C LYS A 301 5.85 3.46 -5.54
N TYR A 302 5.98 2.21 -5.11
CA TYR A 302 6.25 1.90 -3.70
C TYR A 302 7.68 1.42 -3.46
N GLY A 303 8.26 0.59 -4.32
CA GLY A 303 9.58 0.00 -4.14
C GLY A 303 9.60 -1.50 -4.40
N GLY A 304 10.57 -2.19 -3.79
CA GLY A 304 10.73 -3.64 -3.95
C GLY A 304 9.45 -4.41 -3.59
N MET A 305 9.16 -5.45 -4.37
CA MET A 305 7.99 -6.31 -4.16
C MET A 305 8.41 -7.74 -3.94
N GLN A 306 7.99 -8.34 -2.82
CA GLN A 306 8.17 -9.77 -2.57
C GLN A 306 7.40 -10.59 -3.61
N THR A 307 8.03 -11.62 -4.19
CA THR A 307 7.38 -12.55 -5.10
C THR A 307 7.93 -13.96 -4.95
N SER A 308 7.12 -14.96 -5.29
CA SER A 308 7.49 -16.38 -5.19
C SER A 308 7.86 -16.96 -6.53
N ILE A 309 8.89 -17.82 -6.56
CA ILE A 309 9.36 -18.56 -7.73
C ILE A 309 9.58 -20.04 -7.41
N TYR A 310 9.58 -20.89 -8.44
CA TYR A 310 10.22 -22.20 -8.31
C TYR A 310 11.72 -22.06 -8.57
N ASN A 311 12.52 -22.38 -7.58
CA ASN A 311 13.95 -22.35 -7.68
C ASN A 311 14.54 -23.76 -7.71
N SER A 312 15.14 -24.12 -8.83
CA SER A 312 15.78 -25.43 -9.05
C SER A 312 17.24 -25.48 -8.55
N LEU A 313 17.80 -24.32 -8.17
CA LEU A 313 19.15 -24.25 -7.62
C LEU A 313 19.13 -24.60 -6.13
N LYS A 314 20.10 -25.39 -5.67
CA LYS A 314 20.26 -25.78 -4.27
C LYS A 314 21.24 -24.87 -3.50
N SER A 315 22.02 -24.09 -4.21
CA SER A 315 22.99 -23.12 -3.67
C SER A 315 23.47 -22.20 -4.79
N SER A 316 24.16 -21.14 -4.43
CA SER A 316 24.80 -20.20 -5.38
C SER A 316 25.78 -20.88 -6.36
N GLN A 317 26.30 -22.07 -6.01
CA GLN A 317 27.24 -22.82 -6.82
C GLN A 317 26.60 -23.97 -7.63
N SER A 318 25.33 -24.28 -7.41
CA SER A 318 24.67 -25.38 -8.12
C SER A 318 24.40 -25.05 -9.60
N LYS A 319 24.20 -26.08 -10.40
CA LYS A 319 23.83 -25.96 -11.81
C LYS A 319 22.36 -26.26 -11.98
N SER A 320 21.72 -25.55 -12.89
CA SER A 320 20.34 -25.80 -13.31
C SER A 320 20.23 -25.61 -14.83
N PRO A 321 19.39 -26.39 -15.52
CA PRO A 321 19.10 -26.15 -16.92
C PRO A 321 18.34 -24.86 -17.16
N TYR A 322 17.78 -24.23 -16.10
CA TYR A 322 16.98 -23.02 -16.14
C TYR A 322 17.77 -21.76 -15.81
N TYR A 323 19.06 -21.87 -15.43
CA TYR A 323 19.89 -20.74 -14.99
C TYR A 323 21.15 -20.60 -15.84
N ASP A 324 21.32 -19.48 -16.51
CA ASP A 324 22.58 -19.09 -17.18
C ASP A 324 23.41 -18.19 -16.26
N ARG A 325 24.56 -18.70 -15.77
CA ARG A 325 25.46 -17.94 -14.90
C ARG A 325 26.13 -16.76 -15.58
N ARG A 326 26.33 -16.84 -16.89
CA ARG A 326 27.04 -15.81 -17.65
C ARG A 326 26.23 -14.52 -17.72
N THR A 327 24.92 -14.64 -17.80
CA THR A 327 23.96 -13.53 -17.92
C THR A 327 23.16 -13.33 -16.64
N SER A 328 23.38 -14.20 -15.62
CA SER A 328 22.61 -14.22 -14.37
C SER A 328 21.10 -14.33 -14.61
N SER A 329 20.70 -15.09 -15.63
CA SER A 329 19.30 -15.17 -16.09
C SER A 329 18.68 -16.50 -15.71
N TYR A 330 17.44 -16.46 -15.27
CA TYR A 330 16.65 -17.61 -14.82
C TYR A 330 15.28 -17.64 -15.51
N CYS A 331 14.88 -18.83 -15.97
CA CYS A 331 13.52 -19.04 -16.44
C CYS A 331 13.15 -20.52 -16.25
N TYR A 332 12.21 -20.77 -15.35
CA TYR A 332 11.62 -22.09 -15.17
C TYR A 332 10.33 -22.23 -15.99
N ILE A 333 10.27 -23.30 -16.79
CA ILE A 333 9.06 -23.69 -17.52
C ILE A 333 8.70 -25.09 -17.07
N GLY A 334 7.61 -25.23 -16.31
CA GLY A 334 7.18 -26.51 -15.77
C GLY A 334 5.96 -26.41 -14.87
N THR A 335 5.71 -27.46 -14.07
CA THR A 335 4.50 -27.60 -13.24
C THR A 335 4.80 -27.60 -11.73
N GLU A 336 6.06 -27.41 -11.35
CA GLU A 336 6.42 -27.35 -9.94
C GLU A 336 5.89 -26.05 -9.31
N LYS A 337 5.47 -26.16 -8.06
CA LYS A 337 5.01 -25.02 -7.28
C LYS A 337 6.18 -24.15 -6.81
N PRO A 338 5.94 -22.86 -6.51
CA PRO A 338 6.92 -22.01 -5.88
C PRO A 338 7.53 -22.65 -4.61
N ASN A 339 8.81 -22.43 -4.40
CA ASN A 339 9.57 -22.94 -3.24
C ASN A 339 10.63 -21.95 -2.75
N HIS A 340 10.63 -20.73 -3.28
CA HIS A 340 11.61 -19.69 -2.95
C HIS A 340 11.02 -18.31 -3.18
N ASP A 341 11.32 -17.37 -2.28
CA ASP A 341 10.90 -15.98 -2.40
C ASP A 341 12.09 -15.08 -2.73
N VAL A 342 11.83 -14.11 -3.57
CA VAL A 342 12.77 -13.06 -4.01
C VAL A 342 12.08 -11.70 -4.03
N VAL A 343 12.83 -10.63 -4.29
CA VAL A 343 12.26 -9.28 -4.39
C VAL A 343 12.40 -8.78 -5.83
N ILE A 344 11.29 -8.43 -6.47
CA ILE A 344 11.31 -7.69 -7.73
C ILE A 344 11.74 -6.25 -7.41
N ILE A 345 12.85 -5.81 -8.01
CA ILE A 345 13.42 -4.47 -7.84
C ILE A 345 13.43 -3.67 -9.14
N GLY A 346 12.81 -4.18 -10.19
CA GLY A 346 12.76 -3.53 -11.49
C GLY A 346 12.44 -4.47 -12.62
N TRP A 347 12.56 -3.97 -13.83
CA TRP A 347 12.31 -4.71 -15.08
C TRP A 347 13.05 -4.10 -16.26
N ASP A 348 13.18 -4.88 -17.34
CA ASP A 348 13.66 -4.45 -18.65
C ASP A 348 12.87 -5.20 -19.74
N ASP A 349 11.94 -4.50 -20.42
CA ASP A 349 11.08 -5.08 -21.45
C ASP A 349 11.87 -5.50 -22.71
N SER A 350 13.08 -4.98 -22.86
CA SER A 350 14.00 -5.31 -23.95
C SER A 350 15.08 -6.32 -23.58
N TYR A 351 15.04 -6.90 -22.37
CA TYR A 351 16.03 -7.90 -21.94
C TYR A 351 15.93 -9.12 -22.84
N SER A 352 17.01 -9.39 -23.62
CA SER A 352 16.98 -10.38 -24.68
C SER A 352 16.68 -11.78 -24.19
N LYS A 353 15.75 -12.44 -24.85
CA LYS A 353 15.45 -13.86 -24.63
C LYS A 353 16.66 -14.80 -24.83
N ASP A 354 17.63 -14.39 -25.65
CA ASP A 354 18.86 -15.16 -25.93
C ASP A 354 19.82 -15.20 -24.71
N ASN A 355 19.53 -14.44 -23.65
CA ASN A 355 20.25 -14.50 -22.38
C ASN A 355 19.84 -15.69 -21.49
N PHE A 356 18.74 -16.37 -21.82
CA PHE A 356 18.21 -17.46 -21.01
C PHE A 356 18.68 -18.83 -21.54
N SER A 357 18.79 -19.83 -20.65
CA SER A 357 19.17 -21.20 -21.00
C SER A 357 18.07 -22.00 -21.71
N VAL A 358 16.85 -21.47 -21.76
CA VAL A 358 15.67 -22.07 -22.39
C VAL A 358 15.22 -21.24 -23.56
N ASP A 359 14.62 -21.89 -24.58
CA ASP A 359 14.06 -21.20 -25.73
C ASP A 359 12.77 -20.46 -25.33
N LEU A 360 12.71 -19.16 -25.58
CA LEU A 360 11.60 -18.28 -25.21
C LEU A 360 10.98 -17.62 -26.43
N GLU A 361 9.68 -17.31 -26.35
CA GLU A 361 8.94 -16.68 -27.43
C GLU A 361 9.29 -15.18 -27.62
N GLY A 362 9.65 -14.48 -26.52
CA GLY A 362 9.92 -13.04 -26.56
C GLY A 362 10.91 -12.56 -25.50
N ASP A 363 11.26 -11.30 -25.60
CA ASP A 363 12.13 -10.58 -24.68
C ASP A 363 11.38 -10.18 -23.40
N GLY A 364 12.12 -9.63 -22.44
CA GLY A 364 11.63 -9.06 -21.19
C GLY A 364 11.94 -9.89 -19.95
N ALA A 365 12.35 -9.18 -18.91
CA ALA A 365 12.67 -9.78 -17.62
C ALA A 365 12.35 -8.84 -16.45
N PHE A 366 11.99 -9.42 -15.31
CA PHE A 366 12.09 -8.75 -14.02
C PHE A 366 13.53 -8.81 -13.49
N ILE A 367 13.95 -7.75 -12.84
CA ILE A 367 15.21 -7.65 -12.10
C ILE A 367 14.90 -8.02 -10.66
N CYS A 368 15.54 -9.07 -10.13
CA CYS A 368 15.19 -9.64 -8.83
C CYS A 368 16.40 -9.70 -7.90
N GLN A 369 16.20 -9.27 -6.64
CA GLN A 369 17.14 -9.45 -5.55
C GLN A 369 16.92 -10.81 -4.89
N ASN A 370 18.02 -11.56 -4.70
CA ASN A 370 18.03 -12.85 -4.01
C ASN A 370 18.66 -12.73 -2.61
N SER A 371 18.38 -13.69 -1.74
CA SER A 371 18.93 -13.83 -0.38
C SER A 371 20.09 -14.81 -0.29
N TRP A 372 20.97 -14.87 -1.30
CA TRP A 372 22.11 -15.81 -1.36
C TRP A 372 23.47 -15.13 -1.39
N GLY A 373 23.54 -13.89 -0.91
CA GLY A 373 24.76 -13.10 -0.85
C GLY A 373 25.21 -12.56 -2.20
N SER A 374 26.21 -11.68 -2.17
CA SER A 374 26.74 -10.97 -3.35
C SER A 374 27.49 -11.87 -4.35
N GLU A 375 27.85 -13.10 -3.96
CA GLU A 375 28.49 -14.08 -4.85
C GLU A 375 27.50 -14.77 -5.80
N PHE A 376 26.18 -14.58 -5.59
CA PHE A 376 25.14 -15.07 -6.49
C PHE A 376 24.82 -14.03 -7.54
N GLY A 377 24.66 -14.48 -8.79
CA GLY A 377 24.19 -13.64 -9.88
C GLY A 377 25.11 -12.45 -10.19
N ASP A 378 24.51 -11.31 -10.40
CA ASP A 378 25.15 -10.00 -10.58
C ASP A 378 25.12 -9.26 -9.23
N GLY A 379 26.06 -9.60 -8.33
CA GLY A 379 26.13 -8.96 -7.01
C GLY A 379 24.93 -9.25 -6.09
N GLY A 380 24.28 -10.40 -6.20
CA GLY A 380 23.07 -10.78 -5.45
C GLY A 380 21.79 -10.60 -6.26
N ILE A 381 21.89 -10.06 -7.48
CA ILE A 381 20.78 -9.77 -8.37
C ILE A 381 20.79 -10.77 -9.54
N PHE A 382 19.62 -11.09 -10.07
CA PHE A 382 19.44 -11.92 -11.26
C PHE A 382 18.19 -11.51 -12.05
N TYR A 383 18.08 -11.98 -13.28
CA TYR A 383 17.04 -11.62 -14.21
C TYR A 383 16.09 -12.79 -14.44
N ILE A 384 14.81 -12.60 -14.19
CA ILE A 384 13.80 -13.67 -14.36
C ILE A 384 12.89 -13.29 -15.53
N SER A 385 12.84 -14.18 -16.54
CA SER A 385 12.01 -13.95 -17.73
C SER A 385 10.53 -13.76 -17.38
N TYR A 386 9.82 -12.94 -18.14
CA TYR A 386 8.35 -12.86 -18.10
C TYR A 386 7.67 -14.17 -18.46
N TYR A 387 8.39 -15.09 -19.12
CA TYR A 387 7.91 -16.43 -19.48
C TYR A 387 8.14 -17.48 -18.39
N ASP A 388 8.76 -17.12 -17.27
CA ASP A 388 8.87 -18.01 -16.11
C ASP A 388 7.48 -18.40 -15.58
N THR A 389 7.29 -19.68 -15.27
CA THR A 389 5.96 -20.20 -14.88
C THR A 389 5.46 -19.57 -13.58
N ASN A 390 6.33 -19.24 -12.66
CA ASN A 390 5.92 -18.83 -11.30
C ASN A 390 6.14 -17.36 -10.99
N ILE A 391 7.09 -16.67 -11.64
CA ILE A 391 7.33 -15.24 -11.36
C ILE A 391 6.03 -14.43 -11.42
N GLY A 392 5.81 -13.58 -10.46
CA GLY A 392 4.61 -12.73 -10.40
C GLY A 392 3.31 -13.49 -10.04
N THR A 393 3.39 -14.72 -9.49
CA THR A 393 2.18 -15.46 -9.07
C THR A 393 1.69 -15.03 -7.69
N HIS A 394 2.60 -14.86 -6.73
CA HIS A 394 2.32 -14.34 -5.40
C HIS A 394 3.14 -13.07 -5.20
N ASN A 395 2.50 -11.95 -4.99
CA ASN A 395 3.17 -10.65 -4.98
C ASN A 395 2.68 -9.82 -3.80
N VAL A 396 3.60 -9.38 -2.93
CA VAL A 396 3.27 -8.51 -1.79
C VAL A 396 4.10 -7.24 -1.85
N VAL A 397 3.43 -6.10 -1.75
CA VAL A 397 4.03 -4.77 -1.61
C VAL A 397 3.59 -4.13 -0.29
N TYR A 398 4.52 -3.47 0.40
CA TYR A 398 4.31 -2.84 1.71
C TYR A 398 4.04 -1.35 1.51
N THR A 399 2.78 -0.96 1.55
CA THR A 399 2.35 0.39 1.11
C THR A 399 2.10 1.36 2.26
N GLY A 400 1.83 0.86 3.47
CA GLY A 400 1.64 1.67 4.66
C GLY A 400 2.60 1.27 5.78
N ILE A 401 3.73 1.96 5.89
CA ILE A 401 4.74 1.73 6.94
C ILE A 401 4.85 3.02 7.75
N GLU A 402 4.46 2.95 9.02
CA GLU A 402 4.40 4.11 9.92
C GLU A 402 5.40 3.98 11.06
N ASP A 403 5.71 5.12 11.72
CA ASP A 403 6.48 5.11 12.97
C ASP A 403 5.66 4.44 14.07
N SER A 404 6.33 3.80 15.03
CA SER A 404 5.68 3.03 16.09
C SER A 404 4.97 3.91 17.16
N ASP A 405 4.94 5.22 16.98
CA ASP A 405 4.22 6.18 17.82
C ASP A 405 2.85 6.60 17.22
N ASN A 406 2.34 5.86 16.22
CA ASN A 406 1.10 6.16 15.52
C ASN A 406 -0.17 5.85 16.34
N TYR A 407 -0.18 4.75 17.12
CA TYR A 407 -1.23 4.37 18.04
C TYR A 407 -0.63 3.85 19.35
N ASP A 408 -1.33 4.10 20.47
CA ASP A 408 -0.87 3.65 21.81
C ASP A 408 -1.25 2.19 22.07
N HIS A 409 -2.38 1.72 21.50
CA HIS A 409 -2.91 0.37 21.74
C HIS A 409 -3.34 -0.33 20.46
N ILE A 410 -3.08 -1.64 20.40
CA ILE A 410 -3.63 -2.58 19.44
C ILE A 410 -4.44 -3.65 20.19
N TYR A 411 -5.67 -3.90 19.73
CA TYR A 411 -6.54 -4.97 20.23
C TYR A 411 -6.66 -6.03 19.13
N GLN A 412 -6.27 -7.25 19.41
CA GLN A 412 -6.20 -8.33 18.43
C GLN A 412 -6.30 -9.71 19.08
N SER A 413 -6.77 -10.70 18.34
CA SER A 413 -6.75 -12.13 18.67
C SER A 413 -6.23 -13.01 17.53
N ASP A 414 -5.86 -12.41 16.38
CA ASP A 414 -5.43 -13.07 15.15
C ASP A 414 -3.92 -12.90 14.92
N LEU A 415 -3.09 -13.51 15.78
CA LEU A 415 -1.63 -13.36 15.73
C LEU A 415 -0.97 -14.06 14.55
N CYS A 416 -1.59 -15.13 14.02
CA CYS A 416 -1.18 -15.80 12.78
C CYS A 416 -1.88 -15.21 11.52
N GLY A 417 -2.76 -14.23 11.70
CA GLY A 417 -3.40 -13.48 10.62
C GLY A 417 -4.26 -14.32 9.70
N TRP A 418 -4.21 -14.03 8.41
CA TRP A 418 -5.06 -14.68 7.41
C TRP A 418 -4.59 -16.11 7.12
N VAL A 419 -5.06 -17.08 7.90
CA VAL A 419 -4.85 -18.53 7.71
C VAL A 419 -5.96 -19.14 6.84
N GLY A 420 -7.19 -18.66 6.99
CA GLY A 420 -8.34 -19.18 6.24
C GLY A 420 -9.40 -18.13 5.96
N GLN A 421 -10.52 -18.58 5.41
CA GLN A 421 -11.63 -17.72 5.00
C GLN A 421 -12.95 -18.30 5.46
N LEU A 422 -13.86 -17.42 5.92
CA LEU A 422 -15.21 -17.76 6.36
C LEU A 422 -16.28 -16.99 5.56
N GLY A 423 -17.42 -17.62 5.32
CA GLY A 423 -18.56 -17.02 4.64
C GLY A 423 -19.73 -17.98 4.45
N TYR A 424 -20.82 -17.43 3.97
CA TYR A 424 -22.10 -18.13 3.79
C TYR A 424 -22.38 -18.52 2.32
N ASN A 425 -21.33 -18.82 1.53
CA ASN A 425 -21.39 -18.99 0.08
C ASN A 425 -22.00 -17.77 -0.63
N LYS A 426 -21.64 -16.59 -0.16
CA LYS A 426 -22.03 -15.27 -0.68
C LYS A 426 -20.82 -14.36 -0.70
N GLU A 427 -20.86 -13.38 -1.57
CA GLU A 427 -19.83 -12.35 -1.70
C GLU A 427 -19.71 -11.44 -0.48
N SER A 428 -20.69 -11.46 0.45
CA SER A 428 -20.73 -10.57 1.59
C SER A 428 -21.00 -11.29 2.92
N ILE A 429 -20.43 -10.73 3.99
CA ILE A 429 -20.57 -11.20 5.37
C ILE A 429 -20.36 -10.02 6.34
N TYR A 430 -20.91 -10.13 7.54
CA TYR A 430 -20.55 -9.33 8.69
C TYR A 430 -19.68 -10.14 9.64
N GLY A 431 -18.58 -9.54 10.13
CA GLY A 431 -17.73 -10.06 11.20
C GLY A 431 -17.61 -9.02 12.31
N ALA A 432 -17.55 -9.46 13.56
CA ALA A 432 -17.36 -8.56 14.72
C ALA A 432 -16.39 -9.18 15.71
N ASN A 433 -15.48 -8.36 16.27
CA ASN A 433 -14.65 -8.71 17.42
C ASN A 433 -14.99 -7.80 18.60
N VAL A 434 -15.02 -8.37 19.78
CA VAL A 434 -15.31 -7.67 21.05
C VAL A 434 -14.02 -7.51 21.84
N TYR A 435 -13.79 -6.29 22.31
CA TYR A 435 -12.62 -5.93 23.11
C TYR A 435 -13.02 -5.17 24.36
N THR A 436 -12.09 -5.03 25.31
CA THR A 436 -12.25 -4.22 26.52
C THR A 436 -11.19 -3.13 26.54
N ALA A 437 -11.61 -1.88 26.66
CA ALA A 437 -10.70 -0.73 26.71
C ALA A 437 -9.85 -0.78 28.00
N GLU A 438 -8.53 -0.72 27.86
CA GLU A 438 -7.57 -0.82 28.99
C GLU A 438 -7.50 0.47 29.80
N SER A 439 -7.68 1.63 29.16
CA SER A 439 -7.65 2.97 29.73
C SER A 439 -8.80 3.83 29.19
N ASN A 440 -8.87 5.09 29.63
CA ASN A 440 -9.69 6.09 28.94
C ASN A 440 -9.02 6.46 27.61
N GLN A 441 -9.62 6.09 26.50
CA GLN A 441 -8.99 6.18 25.19
C GLN A 441 -9.96 6.58 24.08
N ASN A 442 -9.42 6.98 22.95
CA ASN A 442 -10.15 7.19 21.73
C ASN A 442 -9.85 6.06 20.76
N LEU A 443 -10.85 5.29 20.38
CA LEU A 443 -10.77 4.32 19.30
C LEU A 443 -10.73 5.07 17.96
N THR A 444 -9.69 4.82 17.16
CA THR A 444 -9.33 5.69 16.03
C THR A 444 -9.27 4.98 14.69
N ALA A 445 -9.05 3.65 14.70
CA ALA A 445 -8.95 2.88 13.47
C ALA A 445 -9.31 1.40 13.72
N ALA A 446 -9.52 0.67 12.65
CA ALA A 446 -9.60 -0.78 12.64
C ALA A 446 -8.87 -1.34 11.43
N SER A 447 -8.35 -2.57 11.54
CA SER A 447 -7.74 -3.25 10.40
C SER A 447 -8.33 -4.62 10.15
N PHE A 448 -8.26 -5.05 8.90
CA PHE A 448 -8.73 -6.32 8.43
C PHE A 448 -8.02 -6.74 7.14
N TYR A 449 -8.23 -7.98 6.70
CA TYR A 449 -7.79 -8.44 5.40
C TYR A 449 -8.94 -8.41 4.40
N ALA A 450 -8.72 -7.78 3.23
CA ALA A 450 -9.54 -7.98 2.05
C ALA A 450 -9.05 -9.25 1.34
N THR A 451 -9.92 -10.25 1.19
CA THR A 451 -9.55 -11.56 0.64
C THR A 451 -9.53 -11.62 -0.89
N GLY A 452 -9.94 -10.54 -1.55
CA GLY A 452 -9.93 -10.40 -3.00
C GLY A 452 -9.94 -8.94 -3.43
N LYS A 453 -9.79 -8.71 -4.73
CA LYS A 453 -9.82 -7.38 -5.32
C LYS A 453 -11.21 -6.77 -5.33
N ASP A 454 -11.26 -5.46 -5.51
CA ASP A 454 -12.49 -4.68 -5.62
C ASP A 454 -13.45 -4.84 -4.43
N SER A 455 -12.91 -5.22 -3.25
CA SER A 455 -13.69 -5.40 -2.03
C SER A 455 -14.27 -4.08 -1.54
N GLU A 456 -15.56 -4.08 -1.20
CA GLU A 456 -16.25 -2.98 -0.52
C GLU A 456 -16.38 -3.28 0.95
N TYR A 457 -16.17 -2.29 1.81
CA TYR A 457 -16.27 -2.45 3.25
C TYR A 457 -17.07 -1.34 3.91
N GLN A 458 -17.66 -1.66 5.08
CA GLN A 458 -18.20 -0.71 6.04
C GLN A 458 -17.78 -1.14 7.43
N LEU A 459 -17.25 -0.20 8.21
CA LEU A 459 -16.85 -0.40 9.60
C LEU A 459 -17.86 0.27 10.53
N TYR A 460 -18.15 -0.40 11.63
CA TYR A 460 -19.03 0.09 12.67
C TYR A 460 -18.41 -0.15 14.05
N VAL A 461 -18.85 0.64 15.04
CA VAL A 461 -18.52 0.45 16.45
C VAL A 461 -19.81 0.28 17.26
N VAL A 462 -19.77 -0.65 18.20
CA VAL A 462 -20.82 -0.86 19.21
C VAL A 462 -20.22 -0.58 20.57
N LYS A 463 -20.71 0.43 21.28
CA LYS A 463 -20.30 0.78 22.65
C LYS A 463 -21.10 0.02 23.68
N ASN A 464 -20.53 -0.13 24.89
CA ASN A 464 -21.18 -0.78 26.03
C ASN A 464 -21.72 -2.17 25.66
N PHE A 465 -20.88 -2.97 25.03
CA PHE A 465 -21.23 -4.32 24.61
C PHE A 465 -21.53 -5.21 25.83
N GLU A 466 -22.69 -5.81 25.89
CA GLU A 466 -23.10 -6.75 26.94
C GLU A 466 -23.13 -8.18 26.41
N ASP A 467 -23.84 -8.40 25.31
CA ASP A 467 -24.00 -9.67 24.62
C ASP A 467 -24.27 -9.47 23.12
N GLU A 468 -24.56 -10.53 22.37
CA GLU A 468 -24.79 -10.50 20.95
C GLU A 468 -25.94 -9.58 20.50
N SER A 469 -26.91 -9.32 21.39
CA SER A 469 -28.02 -8.39 21.08
C SER A 469 -27.56 -6.93 20.96
N SER A 470 -26.42 -6.58 21.59
CA SER A 470 -25.78 -5.28 21.49
C SER A 470 -25.36 -4.95 20.06
N LEU A 471 -25.06 -5.96 19.25
CA LEU A 471 -24.68 -5.80 17.84
C LEU A 471 -25.79 -5.20 16.96
N SER A 472 -27.02 -5.09 17.46
CA SER A 472 -28.09 -4.32 16.81
C SER A 472 -27.87 -2.80 16.81
N ASN A 473 -26.95 -2.28 17.66
CA ASN A 473 -26.72 -0.85 17.88
C ASN A 473 -25.42 -0.36 17.19
N MET A 474 -25.18 -0.80 15.97
CA MET A 474 -24.01 -0.44 15.17
C MET A 474 -23.99 1.05 14.80
N THR A 475 -22.88 1.74 15.09
CA THR A 475 -22.63 3.13 14.67
C THR A 475 -21.60 3.11 13.54
N PRO A 476 -21.90 3.59 12.32
CA PRO A 476 -20.93 3.59 11.22
C PRO A 476 -19.79 4.55 11.51
N VAL A 477 -18.55 4.14 11.19
CA VAL A 477 -17.32 4.90 11.47
C VAL A 477 -16.42 5.05 10.25
N ALA A 478 -16.51 4.18 9.25
CA ALA A 478 -15.81 4.32 7.98
C ALA A 478 -16.44 3.42 6.91
N SER A 479 -16.23 3.74 5.64
CA SER A 479 -16.58 2.88 4.51
C SER A 479 -15.71 3.18 3.30
N GLY A 480 -15.56 2.21 2.38
CA GLY A 480 -14.78 2.43 1.19
C GLY A 480 -14.71 1.21 0.28
N LYS A 481 -13.79 1.31 -0.69
CA LYS A 481 -13.49 0.24 -1.66
C LYS A 481 -11.98 0.04 -1.75
N LEU A 482 -11.55 -1.22 -1.81
CA LEU A 482 -10.15 -1.64 -1.89
C LEU A 482 -9.90 -2.33 -3.24
N SER A 483 -8.94 -1.81 -4.00
CA SER A 483 -8.66 -2.32 -5.36
C SER A 483 -7.95 -3.66 -5.36
N ASN A 484 -7.13 -3.96 -4.34
CA ASN A 484 -6.35 -5.19 -4.24
C ASN A 484 -6.73 -5.97 -2.97
N ALA A 485 -6.47 -7.27 -2.97
CA ALA A 485 -6.42 -8.06 -1.75
C ALA A 485 -5.29 -7.56 -0.84
N GLY A 486 -5.33 -7.84 0.46
CA GLY A 486 -4.27 -7.45 1.37
C GLY A 486 -4.75 -7.09 2.77
N TYR A 487 -3.83 -6.56 3.58
CA TYR A 487 -4.09 -6.06 4.92
C TYR A 487 -4.22 -4.54 4.90
N TYR A 488 -5.26 -4.02 5.54
CA TYR A 488 -5.59 -2.59 5.53
C TYR A 488 -5.99 -2.10 6.90
N THR A 489 -5.35 -1.04 7.38
CA THR A 489 -5.80 -0.27 8.54
C THR A 489 -6.56 0.96 8.06
N ILE A 490 -7.81 1.08 8.50
CA ILE A 490 -8.74 2.12 8.09
C ILE A 490 -8.96 3.09 9.26
N PRO A 491 -8.52 4.34 9.16
CA PRO A 491 -8.87 5.38 10.11
C PRO A 491 -10.38 5.63 10.12
N PHE A 492 -10.94 5.91 11.29
CA PHE A 492 -12.35 6.26 11.44
C PHE A 492 -12.60 7.72 11.07
N ASP A 493 -13.70 7.99 10.40
CA ASP A 493 -14.17 9.35 10.09
C ASP A 493 -14.30 10.21 11.35
N LYS A 494 -14.59 9.56 12.48
CA LYS A 494 -14.70 10.18 13.80
C LYS A 494 -14.23 9.23 14.89
N GLN A 495 -13.36 9.72 15.74
CA GLN A 495 -12.88 8.99 16.92
C GLN A 495 -14.02 8.68 17.89
N ILE A 496 -13.98 7.50 18.50
CA ILE A 496 -14.98 7.03 19.46
C ILE A 496 -14.36 6.97 20.85
N ALA A 497 -14.84 7.83 21.75
CA ALA A 497 -14.40 7.84 23.13
C ALA A 497 -14.88 6.60 23.89
N LEU A 498 -13.95 5.89 24.54
CA LEU A 498 -14.17 4.72 25.38
C LEU A 498 -13.67 5.00 26.79
N ASP A 499 -14.39 4.54 27.80
CA ASP A 499 -13.95 4.63 29.19
C ASP A 499 -13.20 3.34 29.58
N ALA A 500 -12.27 3.45 30.55
CA ALA A 500 -11.52 2.30 31.06
C ALA A 500 -12.45 1.18 31.51
N GLY A 501 -12.23 -0.04 31.01
CA GLY A 501 -13.07 -1.21 31.29
C GLY A 501 -14.35 -1.28 30.46
N GLU A 502 -14.61 -0.32 29.58
CA GLU A 502 -15.76 -0.39 28.65
C GLU A 502 -15.54 -1.52 27.63
N ARG A 503 -16.51 -2.44 27.54
CA ARG A 503 -16.53 -3.43 26.45
C ARG A 503 -17.14 -2.82 25.21
N TYR A 504 -16.52 -3.07 24.06
CA TYR A 504 -16.98 -2.55 22.77
C TYR A 504 -16.77 -3.60 21.68
N ALA A 505 -17.51 -3.49 20.60
CA ALA A 505 -17.26 -4.29 19.42
C ALA A 505 -16.89 -3.42 18.23
N VAL A 506 -15.93 -3.89 17.43
CA VAL A 506 -15.69 -3.42 16.06
C VAL A 506 -16.39 -4.39 15.13
N VAL A 507 -17.15 -3.85 14.18
CA VAL A 507 -17.91 -4.66 13.21
C VAL A 507 -17.48 -4.30 11.80
N LEU A 508 -17.14 -5.31 11.02
CA LEU A 508 -16.81 -5.22 9.61
C LEU A 508 -17.96 -5.83 8.78
N PHE A 509 -18.53 -5.06 7.88
CA PHE A 509 -19.19 -5.59 6.69
C PHE A 509 -18.18 -5.60 5.56
N ILE A 510 -18.02 -6.74 4.89
CA ILE A 510 -17.16 -6.86 3.70
C ILE A 510 -17.92 -7.56 2.59
N SER A 511 -17.77 -7.04 1.36
CA SER A 511 -18.28 -7.65 0.14
C SER A 511 -17.16 -7.73 -0.88
N THR A 512 -16.80 -8.93 -1.29
CA THR A 512 -15.72 -9.21 -2.24
C THR A 512 -16.31 -9.89 -3.48
N PRO A 513 -16.22 -9.30 -4.67
CA PRO A 513 -16.71 -9.88 -5.90
C PRO A 513 -16.17 -11.30 -6.13
N ASP A 514 -17.02 -12.21 -6.59
CA ASP A 514 -16.71 -13.62 -6.89
C ASP A 514 -16.25 -14.47 -5.67
N ALA A 515 -16.15 -13.90 -4.47
CA ALA A 515 -15.82 -14.65 -3.27
C ALA A 515 -17.05 -15.45 -2.76
N VAL A 516 -16.79 -16.59 -2.17
CA VAL A 516 -17.80 -17.38 -1.45
C VAL A 516 -17.59 -17.31 0.07
N HIS A 517 -16.39 -16.95 0.49
CA HIS A 517 -15.96 -16.78 1.88
C HIS A 517 -15.10 -15.52 2.01
N PRO A 518 -15.69 -14.32 2.09
CA PRO A 518 -14.93 -13.06 2.01
C PRO A 518 -14.25 -12.62 3.32
N LEU A 519 -14.52 -13.26 4.46
CA LEU A 519 -13.95 -12.87 5.76
C LEU A 519 -12.70 -13.69 6.08
N ALA A 520 -11.57 -13.01 6.32
CA ALA A 520 -10.33 -13.66 6.75
C ALA A 520 -10.42 -14.10 8.21
N ILE A 521 -9.93 -15.31 8.49
CA ILE A 521 -9.88 -15.91 9.82
C ILE A 521 -8.55 -16.56 10.11
N GLU A 522 -8.25 -16.67 11.41
CA GLU A 522 -7.21 -17.50 11.99
C GLU A 522 -7.84 -18.76 12.60
N TYR A 523 -7.27 -19.93 12.33
CA TYR A 523 -7.70 -21.20 12.91
C TYR A 523 -6.57 -22.23 12.86
N GLU A 524 -6.69 -23.32 13.58
CA GLU A 524 -5.77 -24.46 13.51
C GLU A 524 -6.02 -25.25 12.20
N ALA A 525 -5.24 -24.95 11.17
CA ALA A 525 -5.37 -25.53 9.83
C ALA A 525 -4.50 -26.79 9.64
N ASP A 526 -3.29 -26.77 10.19
CA ASP A 526 -2.27 -27.80 10.03
C ASP A 526 -1.18 -27.69 11.13
N ASP A 527 -0.11 -28.48 10.99
CA ASP A 527 1.01 -28.48 11.95
C ASP A 527 1.66 -27.09 12.10
N ALA A 528 1.67 -26.25 11.06
CA ALA A 528 2.25 -24.91 11.12
C ALA A 528 1.43 -23.95 11.99
N THR A 529 0.16 -24.22 12.17
CA THR A 529 -0.79 -23.42 12.97
C THR A 529 -1.20 -24.11 14.28
N ALA A 530 -0.45 -25.13 14.70
CA ALA A 530 -0.77 -25.93 15.90
C ALA A 530 -0.70 -25.15 17.23
N ASP A 531 0.07 -24.05 17.27
CA ASP A 531 0.21 -23.20 18.46
C ASP A 531 -0.75 -21.99 18.45
N VAL A 532 -1.69 -21.91 17.50
CA VAL A 532 -2.66 -20.81 17.44
C VAL A 532 -3.53 -20.78 18.69
N VAL A 533 -3.69 -19.60 19.28
CA VAL A 533 -4.54 -19.39 20.48
C VAL A 533 -5.93 -18.98 20.02
N LEU A 534 -6.92 -19.83 20.27
CA LEU A 534 -8.31 -19.61 19.81
C LEU A 534 -9.29 -19.29 20.95
N ASP A 535 -8.80 -19.16 22.19
CA ASP A 535 -9.61 -18.88 23.38
C ASP A 535 -9.42 -17.46 23.96
N ASP A 536 -8.62 -16.66 23.32
CA ASP A 536 -8.31 -15.25 23.66
C ASP A 536 -9.21 -14.23 22.95
N GLY A 537 -10.00 -14.65 21.94
CA GLY A 537 -10.91 -13.82 21.18
C GLY A 537 -12.40 -14.04 21.48
N GLU A 538 -13.20 -12.98 21.31
CA GLU A 538 -14.65 -13.02 21.29
C GLU A 538 -15.18 -12.47 19.97
N GLY A 539 -15.52 -13.36 19.05
CA GLY A 539 -15.92 -13.01 17.68
C GLY A 539 -17.33 -13.48 17.32
N TYR A 540 -17.97 -12.76 16.45
CA TYR A 540 -19.31 -13.05 15.92
C TYR A 540 -19.37 -12.86 14.41
N VAL A 541 -20.18 -13.68 13.73
CA VAL A 541 -20.45 -13.56 12.29
C VAL A 541 -21.94 -13.51 12.01
N SER A 542 -22.31 -12.87 10.91
CA SER A 542 -23.70 -12.77 10.47
C SER A 542 -23.80 -12.68 8.96
N ALA A 543 -24.79 -13.37 8.38
CA ALA A 543 -25.12 -13.28 6.96
C ALA A 543 -25.90 -12.02 6.59
N ASN A 544 -26.53 -11.34 7.57
CA ASN A 544 -27.52 -10.27 7.35
C ASN A 544 -27.36 -9.07 8.31
N GLY A 545 -26.44 -9.13 9.30
CA GLY A 545 -26.23 -8.09 10.31
C GLY A 545 -27.26 -8.06 11.44
N PHE A 546 -28.19 -9.04 11.52
CA PHE A 546 -29.24 -9.11 12.54
C PHE A 546 -29.19 -10.38 13.38
N GLU A 547 -28.86 -11.49 12.77
CA GLU A 547 -28.73 -12.79 13.44
C GLU A 547 -27.23 -13.11 13.51
N TRP A 548 -26.71 -13.23 14.73
CA TRP A 548 -25.28 -13.38 14.97
C TRP A 548 -24.96 -14.76 15.54
N GLU A 549 -23.85 -15.32 15.13
CA GLU A 549 -23.33 -16.60 15.58
C GLU A 549 -21.92 -16.38 16.16
N ASN A 550 -21.67 -16.88 17.36
CA ASN A 550 -20.34 -16.82 17.95
C ASN A 550 -19.38 -17.78 17.23
N VAL A 551 -18.28 -17.26 16.67
CA VAL A 551 -17.37 -18.02 15.81
C VAL A 551 -16.65 -19.16 16.54
N LYS A 552 -16.38 -19.03 17.83
CA LYS A 552 -15.78 -20.08 18.65
C LYS A 552 -16.68 -21.31 18.73
N ASN A 553 -18.00 -21.10 18.81
CA ASN A 553 -18.97 -22.18 18.93
C ASN A 553 -19.27 -22.89 17.61
N VAL A 554 -19.20 -22.18 16.49
CA VAL A 554 -19.60 -22.72 15.18
C VAL A 554 -18.42 -23.16 14.33
N GLU A 555 -17.29 -22.45 14.37
CA GLU A 555 -16.12 -22.69 13.50
C GLU A 555 -14.79 -22.83 14.26
N ASN A 556 -14.74 -22.52 15.55
CA ASN A 556 -13.54 -22.52 16.37
C ASN A 556 -12.38 -21.75 15.74
N CYS A 557 -12.60 -20.47 15.48
CA CYS A 557 -11.64 -19.57 14.83
C CYS A 557 -11.66 -18.17 15.45
N ASN A 558 -10.62 -17.37 15.18
CA ASN A 558 -10.58 -15.93 15.41
C ASN A 558 -10.84 -15.18 14.10
N ILE A 559 -11.56 -14.06 14.16
CA ILE A 559 -11.73 -13.16 13.01
C ILE A 559 -10.50 -12.24 12.91
N CYS A 560 -9.94 -12.10 11.72
CA CYS A 560 -8.84 -11.16 11.46
C CYS A 560 -9.37 -9.72 11.38
N LEU A 561 -9.69 -9.15 12.53
CA LEU A 561 -10.22 -7.80 12.69
C LEU A 561 -9.64 -7.19 13.96
N LYS A 562 -8.77 -6.19 13.81
CA LYS A 562 -8.08 -5.52 14.91
C LYS A 562 -8.64 -4.12 15.15
N ALA A 563 -8.37 -3.57 16.33
CA ALA A 563 -8.76 -2.21 16.70
C ALA A 563 -7.56 -1.42 17.24
N PHE A 564 -7.51 -0.13 16.96
CA PHE A 564 -6.42 0.77 17.36
C PHE A 564 -6.96 1.99 18.08
N SER A 565 -6.27 2.39 19.13
CA SER A 565 -6.68 3.52 19.96
C SER A 565 -5.50 4.32 20.51
N ASN A 566 -5.80 5.54 20.95
CA ASN A 566 -4.87 6.42 21.63
C ASN A 566 -5.45 6.84 22.99
N ASP A 567 -4.58 6.99 24.00
CA ASP A 567 -4.95 7.47 25.32
C ASP A 567 -5.53 8.90 25.27
N ARG A 568 -6.47 9.18 26.19
CA ARG A 568 -7.09 10.51 26.32
C ARG A 568 -6.41 11.33 27.40
#